data_ba59f7b429ce394e9a0976429ded5c4e
#
_entry.id   ba59f7b429ce394e9a0976429ded5c4e
#
_cell.length_a   1.000
_cell.length_b   1.000
_cell.length_c   1.000
_cell.angle_alpha   90.00
_cell.angle_beta   90.00
_cell.angle_gamma   90.00
#
_symmetry.space_group_name_H-M   'P 1'
#
loop_
_entity.id
_entity.type
_entity.pdbx_description
1 polymer ?
#
loop_
_entity_poly.entity_id
_entity_poly.type
_entity_poly.pdbx_seq_one_letter_code
_entity_poly.pdbx_strand_id
1 'polypeptide(L)'
;LYGDGLKIYTTLDSRMQQYAEEAVSRQMREVQKRFDAHWGTQAPWRDRNGEEIPRFIEELAEKTPSYQYLSHKYGNQTDSITYYLNQPHRCKVFDYDLGQKDTLFSTMDSIRYMERFMHCGFVAIAPHTGEVKAWVGDINFQSWKYDKVLSKRQPGFPFKLFVYTEAMNQGLSPCDLRVDENIPWEVEENGEKKLWMPHNANGGATLDTMSLKMAFAQSVNTIAANIAH
;
A
#
# COMPACT_ATOMS: atom_id res chain seq x y z
N LEU A 1 -12.50 -9.95 -27.28
CA LEU A 1 -12.05 -8.57 -27.10
C LEU A 1 -11.02 -8.12 -28.13
N TYR A 2 -9.97 -8.91 -28.37
CA TYR A 2 -8.86 -8.50 -29.24
C TYR A 2 -9.03 -8.84 -30.73
N GLY A 3 -10.08 -9.57 -31.10
CA GLY A 3 -10.35 -9.97 -32.49
C GLY A 3 -11.65 -9.42 -33.09
N ASP A 4 -12.55 -8.89 -32.27
CA ASP A 4 -13.94 -8.64 -32.67
C ASP A 4 -14.24 -7.17 -33.05
N GLY A 5 -13.22 -6.30 -33.03
CA GLY A 5 -13.38 -4.88 -33.38
C GLY A 5 -14.35 -4.09 -32.49
N LEU A 6 -14.48 -4.49 -31.21
CA LEU A 6 -15.38 -3.86 -30.26
C LEU A 6 -14.97 -2.40 -29.99
N LYS A 7 -15.96 -1.50 -29.98
CA LYS A 7 -15.79 -0.11 -29.54
C LYS A 7 -16.21 0.01 -28.08
N ILE A 8 -15.27 0.38 -27.20
CA ILE A 8 -15.52 0.54 -25.78
C ILE A 8 -15.57 2.04 -25.47
N TYR A 9 -16.73 2.50 -25.01
CA TYR A 9 -16.94 3.88 -24.57
C TYR A 9 -16.75 3.93 -23.04
N THR A 10 -15.95 4.89 -22.57
CA THR A 10 -15.67 5.10 -21.14
C THR A 10 -15.99 6.53 -20.76
N THR A 11 -16.06 6.79 -19.46
CA THR A 11 -16.24 8.15 -18.90
C THR A 11 -14.93 8.89 -18.66
N LEU A 12 -13.79 8.25 -18.99
CA LEU A 12 -12.45 8.84 -18.82
C LEU A 12 -12.28 10.10 -19.69
N ASP A 13 -11.72 11.13 -19.09
CA ASP A 13 -11.25 12.33 -19.79
C ASP A 13 -9.74 12.19 -20.03
N SER A 14 -9.33 12.19 -21.30
CA SER A 14 -7.92 11.96 -21.66
C SER A 14 -6.97 13.01 -21.10
N ARG A 15 -7.41 14.26 -20.97
CA ARG A 15 -6.57 15.33 -20.39
C ARG A 15 -6.44 15.15 -18.88
N MET A 16 -7.53 14.82 -18.19
CA MET A 16 -7.50 14.52 -16.77
C MET A 16 -6.66 13.28 -16.48
N GLN A 17 -6.74 12.26 -17.33
CA GLN A 17 -5.90 11.06 -17.23
C GLN A 17 -4.42 11.42 -17.33
N GLN A 18 -4.04 12.20 -18.35
CA GLN A 18 -2.66 12.65 -18.51
C GLN A 18 -2.17 13.46 -17.31
N TYR A 19 -2.95 14.42 -16.82
CA TYR A 19 -2.59 15.21 -15.64
C TYR A 19 -2.44 14.33 -14.38
N ALA A 20 -3.29 13.32 -14.23
CA ALA A 20 -3.21 12.39 -13.12
C ALA A 20 -1.90 11.56 -13.18
N GLU A 21 -1.57 11.01 -14.33
CA GLU A 21 -0.32 10.24 -14.54
C GLU A 21 0.92 11.09 -14.29
N GLU A 22 0.95 12.32 -14.82
CA GLU A 22 2.05 13.26 -14.60
C GLU A 22 2.18 13.65 -13.11
N ALA A 23 1.05 13.92 -12.44
CA ALA A 23 1.02 14.27 -11.02
C ALA A 23 1.49 13.11 -10.15
N VAL A 24 1.00 11.90 -10.41
CA VAL A 24 1.42 10.68 -9.71
C VAL A 24 2.92 10.45 -9.91
N SER A 25 3.40 10.47 -11.15
CA SER A 25 4.83 10.26 -11.44
C SER A 25 5.71 11.29 -10.72
N ARG A 26 5.36 12.56 -10.79
CA ARG A 26 6.11 13.64 -10.14
C ARG A 26 6.12 13.50 -8.62
N GLN A 27 4.93 13.28 -8.00
CA GLN A 27 4.82 13.18 -6.56
C GLN A 27 5.50 11.92 -6.02
N MET A 28 5.32 10.79 -6.69
CA MET A 28 5.89 9.53 -6.25
C MET A 28 7.42 9.50 -6.39
N ARG A 29 7.99 10.24 -7.33
CA ARG A 29 9.43 10.46 -7.43
C ARG A 29 9.98 11.16 -6.17
N GLU A 30 9.27 12.17 -5.65
CA GLU A 30 9.68 12.87 -4.43
C GLU A 30 9.48 11.99 -3.18
N VAL A 31 8.40 11.22 -3.12
CA VAL A 31 8.18 10.22 -2.05
C VAL A 31 9.29 9.18 -2.06
N GLN A 32 9.66 8.67 -3.24
CA GLN A 32 10.73 7.68 -3.38
C GLN A 32 12.07 8.20 -2.90
N LYS A 33 12.44 9.44 -3.23
CA LYS A 33 13.68 10.06 -2.73
C LYS A 33 13.73 10.09 -1.19
N ARG A 34 12.62 10.46 -0.56
CA ARG A 34 12.52 10.48 0.91
C ARG A 34 12.59 9.07 1.51
N PHE A 35 11.93 8.11 0.87
CA PHE A 35 11.98 6.70 1.25
C PHE A 35 13.39 6.15 1.15
N ASP A 36 14.09 6.40 0.04
CA ASP A 36 15.46 5.94 -0.16
C ASP A 36 16.44 6.61 0.82
N ALA A 37 16.25 7.90 1.12
CA ALA A 37 17.04 8.60 2.13
C ALA A 37 16.81 8.04 3.55
N HIS A 38 15.60 7.62 3.86
CA HIS A 38 15.26 7.03 5.17
C HIS A 38 15.87 5.63 5.34
N TRP A 39 15.71 4.77 4.33
CA TRP A 39 16.16 3.38 4.41
C TRP A 39 17.64 3.20 4.03
N GLY A 40 18.21 4.08 3.21
CA GLY A 40 19.59 3.97 2.73
C GLY A 40 19.84 2.60 2.09
N THR A 41 20.79 1.86 2.63
CA THR A 41 21.13 0.50 2.20
C THR A 41 20.34 -0.60 2.90
N GLN A 42 19.56 -0.25 3.93
CA GLN A 42 18.78 -1.23 4.69
C GLN A 42 17.58 -1.75 3.88
N ALA A 43 17.19 -2.99 4.17
CA ALA A 43 15.98 -3.59 3.62
C ALA A 43 14.72 -2.92 4.21
N PRO A 44 13.77 -2.45 3.38
CA PRO A 44 12.54 -1.84 3.88
C PRO A 44 11.45 -2.84 4.30
N TRP A 45 11.58 -4.12 3.91
CA TRP A 45 10.65 -5.19 4.29
C TRP A 45 10.95 -5.67 5.70
N ARG A 46 10.26 -5.04 6.67
CA ARG A 46 10.42 -5.31 8.10
C ARG A 46 9.10 -5.67 8.75
N ASP A 47 9.18 -6.45 9.81
CA ASP A 47 8.03 -6.79 10.64
C ASP A 47 7.65 -5.63 11.59
N ARG A 48 6.64 -5.87 12.45
CA ARG A 48 6.17 -4.89 13.44
C ARG A 48 7.22 -4.55 14.51
N ASN A 49 8.21 -5.39 14.70
CA ASN A 49 9.31 -5.19 15.65
C ASN A 49 10.48 -4.45 15.01
N GLY A 50 10.39 -4.16 13.70
CA GLY A 50 11.45 -3.51 12.93
C GLY A 50 12.56 -4.46 12.50
N GLU A 51 12.35 -5.77 12.58
CA GLU A 51 13.29 -6.78 12.10
C GLU A 51 13.02 -7.14 10.63
N GLU A 52 14.06 -7.44 9.87
CA GLU A 52 13.91 -7.84 8.47
C GLU A 52 13.12 -9.16 8.39
N ILE A 53 12.08 -9.19 7.55
CA ILE A 53 11.25 -10.38 7.35
C ILE A 53 12.11 -11.47 6.70
N PRO A 54 12.32 -12.61 7.38
CA PRO A 54 13.16 -13.69 6.87
C PRO A 54 12.62 -14.21 5.53
N ARG A 55 13.52 -14.51 4.60
CA ARG A 55 13.19 -15.10 3.29
C ARG A 55 12.20 -14.30 2.42
N PHE A 56 11.97 -13.02 2.71
CA PHE A 56 11.01 -12.21 1.95
C PHE A 56 11.29 -12.20 0.43
N ILE A 57 12.53 -11.98 0.05
CA ILE A 57 12.95 -11.94 -1.37
C ILE A 57 12.91 -13.34 -2.00
N GLU A 58 13.30 -14.36 -1.28
CA GLU A 58 13.24 -15.75 -1.72
C GLU A 58 11.79 -16.20 -1.99
N GLU A 59 10.86 -15.87 -1.12
CA GLU A 59 9.43 -16.18 -1.30
C GLU A 59 8.82 -15.44 -2.50
N LEU A 60 9.28 -14.23 -2.78
CA LEU A 60 8.90 -13.53 -4.00
C LEU A 60 9.52 -14.16 -5.24
N ALA A 61 10.79 -14.57 -5.16
CA ALA A 61 11.46 -15.27 -6.25
C ALA A 61 10.76 -16.59 -6.61
N GLU A 62 10.27 -17.34 -5.63
CA GLU A 62 9.52 -18.58 -5.83
C GLU A 62 8.25 -18.41 -6.69
N LYS A 63 7.66 -17.20 -6.69
CA LYS A 63 6.48 -16.86 -7.48
C LYS A 63 6.82 -16.45 -8.93
N THR A 64 8.09 -16.29 -9.26
CA THR A 64 8.50 -15.84 -10.60
C THR A 64 8.48 -16.98 -11.63
N PRO A 65 8.21 -16.67 -12.92
CA PRO A 65 8.33 -17.63 -13.98
C PRO A 65 9.73 -18.27 -14.08
N SER A 66 10.78 -17.51 -13.77
CA SER A 66 12.15 -17.99 -13.75
C SER A 66 12.35 -19.11 -12.72
N TYR A 67 11.85 -18.94 -11.51
CA TYR A 67 11.90 -19.98 -10.49
C TYR A 67 11.09 -21.20 -10.89
N GLN A 68 9.88 -21.03 -11.39
CA GLN A 68 9.02 -22.13 -11.83
C GLN A 68 9.68 -22.96 -12.94
N TYR A 69 10.30 -22.30 -13.92
CA TYR A 69 11.07 -22.97 -14.96
C TYR A 69 12.25 -23.78 -14.38
N LEU A 70 13.03 -23.16 -13.49
CA LEU A 70 14.19 -23.83 -12.88
C LEU A 70 13.78 -24.99 -11.96
N SER A 71 12.71 -24.82 -11.19
CA SER A 71 12.14 -25.88 -10.34
C SER A 71 11.68 -27.07 -11.17
N HIS A 72 11.01 -26.81 -12.31
CA HIS A 72 10.63 -27.89 -13.23
C HIS A 72 11.87 -28.61 -13.83
N LYS A 73 12.93 -27.85 -14.13
CA LYS A 73 14.14 -28.38 -14.77
C LYS A 73 15.03 -29.18 -13.82
N TYR A 74 15.19 -28.69 -12.58
CA TYR A 74 16.13 -29.22 -11.60
C TYR A 74 15.47 -29.97 -10.43
N GLY A 75 14.13 -29.98 -10.37
CA GLY A 75 13.38 -30.64 -9.30
C GLY A 75 13.72 -30.04 -7.93
N ASN A 76 14.08 -30.91 -6.97
CA ASN A 76 14.37 -30.51 -5.59
C ASN A 76 15.84 -30.06 -5.37
N GLN A 77 16.62 -29.82 -6.44
CA GLN A 77 18.00 -29.36 -6.32
C GLN A 77 18.07 -27.87 -6.02
N THR A 78 17.78 -27.49 -4.79
CA THR A 78 17.68 -26.08 -4.34
C THR A 78 18.96 -25.29 -4.64
N ASP A 79 20.15 -25.91 -4.49
CA ASP A 79 21.43 -25.24 -4.75
C ASP A 79 21.58 -24.83 -6.21
N SER A 80 21.16 -25.71 -7.15
CA SER A 80 21.17 -25.39 -8.59
C SER A 80 20.21 -24.26 -8.92
N ILE A 81 19.00 -24.27 -8.35
CA ILE A 81 18.00 -23.22 -8.55
C ILE A 81 18.56 -21.89 -8.03
N THR A 82 19.06 -21.87 -6.79
CA THR A 82 19.65 -20.68 -6.17
C THR A 82 20.83 -20.15 -6.97
N TYR A 83 21.71 -21.03 -7.48
CA TYR A 83 22.82 -20.63 -8.33
C TYR A 83 22.34 -19.88 -9.58
N TYR A 84 21.37 -20.43 -10.33
CA TYR A 84 20.88 -19.80 -11.55
C TYR A 84 20.08 -18.53 -11.29
N LEU A 85 19.31 -18.43 -10.21
CA LEU A 85 18.60 -17.21 -9.82
C LEU A 85 19.56 -16.04 -9.47
N ASN A 86 20.78 -16.35 -9.06
CA ASN A 86 21.80 -15.35 -8.76
C ASN A 86 22.75 -15.05 -9.94
N GLN A 87 22.55 -15.70 -11.13
CA GLN A 87 23.35 -15.36 -12.30
C GLN A 87 22.87 -14.07 -12.96
N PRO A 88 23.79 -13.09 -13.19
CA PRO A 88 23.44 -11.85 -13.87
C PRO A 88 23.00 -12.10 -15.33
N HIS A 89 21.94 -11.45 -15.74
CA HIS A 89 21.44 -11.45 -17.11
C HIS A 89 20.89 -10.08 -17.48
N ARG A 90 20.75 -9.80 -18.77
CA ARG A 90 20.11 -8.57 -19.23
C ARG A 90 18.63 -8.60 -18.89
N CYS A 91 18.17 -7.60 -18.16
CA CYS A 91 16.76 -7.44 -17.80
C CYS A 91 16.36 -5.97 -17.84
N LYS A 92 15.06 -5.72 -17.91
CA LYS A 92 14.49 -4.38 -17.83
C LYS A 92 13.92 -4.16 -16.44
N VAL A 93 14.29 -3.06 -15.82
CA VAL A 93 13.76 -2.63 -14.53
C VAL A 93 13.15 -1.24 -14.67
N PHE A 94 12.30 -0.86 -13.74
CA PHE A 94 11.70 0.47 -13.73
C PHE A 94 12.74 1.54 -13.37
N ASP A 95 12.59 2.69 -14.01
CA ASP A 95 13.35 3.90 -13.71
C ASP A 95 12.45 5.11 -13.90
N TYR A 96 12.47 6.07 -12.98
CA TYR A 96 11.59 7.24 -13.04
C TYR A 96 11.89 8.18 -14.21
N ASP A 97 13.11 8.19 -14.74
CA ASP A 97 13.51 9.08 -15.85
C ASP A 97 13.27 8.43 -17.22
N LEU A 98 13.52 7.13 -17.30
CA LEU A 98 13.46 6.38 -18.55
C LEU A 98 12.18 5.52 -18.70
N GLY A 99 11.36 5.43 -17.66
CA GLY A 99 10.25 4.49 -17.56
C GLY A 99 10.72 3.04 -17.39
N GLN A 100 11.63 2.59 -18.28
CA GLN A 100 12.32 1.30 -18.17
C GLN A 100 13.80 1.47 -18.52
N LYS A 101 14.65 0.79 -17.78
CA LYS A 101 16.11 0.81 -17.92
C LYS A 101 16.63 -0.61 -18.14
N ASP A 102 17.44 -0.78 -19.19
CA ASP A 102 18.19 -2.02 -19.40
C ASP A 102 19.35 -2.09 -18.40
N THR A 103 19.46 -3.21 -17.69
CA THR A 103 20.50 -3.43 -16.70
C THR A 103 20.97 -4.89 -16.70
N LEU A 104 22.09 -5.14 -16.03
CA LEU A 104 22.64 -6.48 -15.81
C LEU A 104 22.41 -6.84 -14.34
N PHE A 105 21.29 -7.48 -14.05
CA PHE A 105 20.93 -7.97 -12.71
C PHE A 105 20.70 -9.47 -12.73
N SER A 106 20.88 -10.10 -11.58
CA SER A 106 20.30 -11.43 -11.34
C SER A 106 18.78 -11.31 -11.12
N THR A 107 18.08 -12.44 -11.17
CA THR A 107 16.65 -12.46 -10.79
C THR A 107 16.47 -11.95 -9.36
N MET A 108 17.32 -12.35 -8.43
CA MET A 108 17.27 -11.92 -7.04
C MET A 108 17.53 -10.41 -6.89
N ASP A 109 18.48 -9.86 -7.63
CA ASP A 109 18.77 -8.41 -7.60
C ASP A 109 17.63 -7.59 -8.21
N SER A 110 17.03 -8.07 -9.30
CA SER A 110 15.90 -7.40 -9.92
C SER A 110 14.70 -7.34 -8.99
N ILE A 111 14.41 -8.41 -8.23
CA ILE A 111 13.35 -8.42 -7.22
C ILE A 111 13.67 -7.42 -6.11
N ARG A 112 14.86 -7.47 -5.51
CA ARG A 112 15.28 -6.51 -4.47
C ARG A 112 15.16 -5.07 -4.93
N TYR A 113 15.55 -4.79 -6.17
CA TYR A 113 15.45 -3.46 -6.75
C TYR A 113 13.98 -3.03 -6.93
N MET A 114 13.13 -3.90 -7.49
CA MET A 114 11.74 -3.57 -7.79
C MET A 114 10.87 -3.46 -6.53
N GLU A 115 11.15 -4.23 -5.47
CA GLU A 115 10.42 -4.19 -4.20
C GLU A 115 10.73 -2.96 -3.34
N ARG A 116 11.72 -2.16 -3.71
CA ARG A 116 12.01 -0.89 -3.03
C ARG A 116 11.14 0.27 -3.50
N PHE A 117 10.39 0.11 -4.59
CA PHE A 117 9.55 1.21 -5.09
C PHE A 117 8.27 1.36 -4.28
N MET A 118 7.97 2.62 -3.96
CA MET A 118 6.70 3.00 -3.36
C MET A 118 5.61 3.04 -4.43
N HIS A 119 4.44 2.51 -4.11
CA HIS A 119 3.31 2.40 -5.01
C HIS A 119 2.17 3.32 -4.61
N CYS A 120 1.36 3.75 -5.57
CA CYS A 120 0.12 4.42 -5.27
C CYS A 120 -0.95 4.11 -6.34
N GLY A 121 -2.23 4.18 -5.93
CA GLY A 121 -3.36 4.24 -6.84
C GLY A 121 -3.99 5.63 -6.76
N PHE A 122 -4.47 6.14 -7.89
CA PHE A 122 -5.18 7.40 -7.96
C PHE A 122 -6.44 7.27 -8.80
N VAL A 123 -7.55 7.81 -8.30
CA VAL A 123 -8.81 7.88 -9.05
C VAL A 123 -9.44 9.26 -8.89
N ALA A 124 -9.97 9.81 -9.99
CA ALA A 124 -10.78 11.03 -9.98
C ALA A 124 -12.20 10.70 -10.40
N ILE A 125 -13.17 11.05 -9.54
CA ILE A 125 -14.59 10.77 -9.74
C ILE A 125 -15.35 12.08 -9.72
N ALA A 126 -16.23 12.29 -10.69
CA ALA A 126 -17.16 13.43 -10.71
C ALA A 126 -18.22 13.24 -9.61
N PRO A 127 -18.32 14.14 -8.60
CA PRO A 127 -19.15 13.88 -7.42
C PRO A 127 -20.66 13.86 -7.72
N HIS A 128 -21.11 14.55 -8.76
CA HIS A 128 -22.53 14.62 -9.10
C HIS A 128 -23.02 13.45 -9.96
N THR A 129 -22.13 12.87 -10.78
CA THR A 129 -22.53 11.83 -11.74
C THR A 129 -21.96 10.45 -11.38
N GLY A 130 -20.95 10.38 -10.50
CA GLY A 130 -20.22 9.16 -10.19
C GLY A 130 -19.29 8.69 -11.30
N GLU A 131 -19.15 9.46 -12.38
CA GLU A 131 -18.29 9.10 -13.50
C GLU A 131 -16.81 9.15 -13.14
N VAL A 132 -16.07 8.10 -13.46
CA VAL A 132 -14.62 8.06 -13.32
C VAL A 132 -13.98 8.86 -14.46
N LYS A 133 -13.25 9.92 -14.13
CA LYS A 133 -12.60 10.83 -15.07
C LYS A 133 -11.10 10.53 -15.27
N ALA A 134 -10.42 9.97 -14.25
CA ALA A 134 -9.07 9.49 -14.37
C ALA A 134 -8.84 8.27 -13.46
N TRP A 135 -7.97 7.37 -13.89
CA TRP A 135 -7.64 6.14 -13.18
C TRP A 135 -6.17 5.79 -13.38
N VAL A 136 -5.39 5.85 -12.32
CA VAL A 136 -3.97 5.48 -12.33
C VAL A 136 -3.80 4.30 -11.36
N GLY A 137 -3.64 3.11 -11.89
CA GLY A 137 -3.58 1.88 -11.10
C GLY A 137 -2.26 1.65 -10.37
N ASP A 138 -1.18 2.24 -10.85
CA ASP A 138 0.14 2.25 -10.22
C ASP A 138 1.04 3.31 -10.86
N ILE A 139 2.26 3.49 -10.32
CA ILE A 139 3.27 4.43 -10.83
C ILE A 139 3.73 4.15 -12.26
N ASN A 140 3.70 2.89 -12.69
CA ASN A 140 4.02 2.48 -14.06
C ASN A 140 3.33 1.16 -14.41
N PHE A 141 2.39 1.19 -15.35
CA PHE A 141 1.62 0.01 -15.77
C PHE A 141 2.46 -1.05 -16.47
N GLN A 142 3.54 -0.67 -17.15
CA GLN A 142 4.39 -1.65 -17.85
C GLN A 142 5.16 -2.53 -16.85
N SER A 143 5.59 -1.95 -15.74
CA SER A 143 6.37 -2.62 -14.70
C SER A 143 5.49 -3.33 -13.66
N TRP A 144 4.34 -2.75 -13.32
CA TRP A 144 3.42 -3.31 -12.32
C TRP A 144 1.99 -3.26 -12.84
N LYS A 145 1.42 -4.44 -13.10
CA LYS A 145 0.06 -4.59 -13.62
C LYS A 145 -1.00 -4.78 -12.54
N TYR A 146 -0.58 -4.90 -11.29
CA TYR A 146 -1.50 -5.03 -10.18
C TYR A 146 -2.08 -3.66 -9.80
N ASP A 147 -3.39 -3.51 -10.00
CA ASP A 147 -4.10 -2.25 -9.80
C ASP A 147 -4.23 -1.91 -8.32
N LYS A 148 -3.59 -0.83 -7.89
CA LYS A 148 -3.59 -0.36 -6.50
C LYS A 148 -4.87 0.38 -6.12
N VAL A 149 -5.65 0.87 -7.09
CA VAL A 149 -6.97 1.47 -6.82
C VAL A 149 -7.96 0.39 -6.38
N LEU A 150 -7.91 -0.79 -7.01
CA LEU A 150 -8.78 -1.93 -6.67
C LEU A 150 -8.26 -2.78 -5.52
N SER A 151 -7.03 -2.59 -5.11
CA SER A 151 -6.44 -3.41 -4.05
C SER A 151 -7.08 -3.12 -2.71
N LYS A 152 -7.51 -4.18 -2.02
CA LYS A 152 -8.05 -4.09 -0.67
C LYS A 152 -6.93 -3.74 0.31
N ARG A 153 -7.09 -2.66 1.05
CA ARG A 153 -6.15 -2.16 2.05
C ARG A 153 -6.89 -1.77 3.31
N GLN A 154 -6.20 -1.79 4.44
CA GLN A 154 -6.73 -1.16 5.64
C GLN A 154 -6.89 0.34 5.37
N PRO A 155 -8.11 0.91 5.60
CA PRO A 155 -8.41 2.30 5.23
C PRO A 155 -7.62 3.34 6.05
N GLY A 156 -7.08 2.95 7.21
CA GLY A 156 -6.34 3.86 8.08
C GLY A 156 -7.19 5.03 8.59
N PHE A 157 -6.57 6.20 8.71
CA PHE A 157 -7.21 7.41 9.25
C PHE A 157 -8.52 7.85 8.55
N PRO A 158 -8.70 7.73 7.24
CA PRO A 158 -9.95 8.08 6.60
C PRO A 158 -11.17 7.34 7.13
N PHE A 159 -11.00 6.16 7.72
CA PHE A 159 -12.09 5.40 8.32
C PHE A 159 -12.74 6.13 9.52
N LYS A 160 -12.00 6.98 10.22
CA LYS A 160 -12.54 7.80 11.32
C LYS A 160 -13.72 8.68 10.89
N LEU A 161 -13.73 9.15 9.64
CA LEU A 161 -14.87 9.91 9.12
C LEU A 161 -16.17 9.11 9.25
N PHE A 162 -16.16 7.84 8.90
CA PHE A 162 -17.33 6.96 9.01
C PHE A 162 -17.73 6.72 10.46
N VAL A 163 -16.75 6.46 11.33
CA VAL A 163 -16.98 6.27 12.78
C VAL A 163 -17.64 7.49 13.40
N TYR A 164 -17.09 8.68 13.17
CA TYR A 164 -17.66 9.91 13.74
C TYR A 164 -19.00 10.29 13.11
N THR A 165 -19.20 10.02 11.80
CA THR A 165 -20.48 10.23 11.15
C THR A 165 -21.56 9.35 11.77
N GLU A 166 -21.26 8.06 11.99
CA GLU A 166 -22.22 7.15 12.63
C GLU A 166 -22.48 7.54 14.09
N ALA A 167 -21.46 7.93 14.83
CA ALA A 167 -21.63 8.45 16.19
C ALA A 167 -22.57 9.67 16.23
N MET A 168 -22.47 10.59 15.28
CA MET A 168 -23.40 11.72 15.16
C MET A 168 -24.83 11.27 14.78
N ASN A 169 -24.97 10.29 13.90
CA ASN A 169 -26.27 9.70 13.56
C ASN A 169 -26.94 9.06 14.76
N GLN A 170 -26.17 8.49 15.68
CA GLN A 170 -26.63 7.89 16.94
C GLN A 170 -26.88 8.94 18.05
N GLY A 171 -26.73 10.22 17.77
CA GLY A 171 -27.09 11.32 18.66
C GLY A 171 -25.94 11.96 19.43
N LEU A 172 -24.70 11.56 19.18
CA LEU A 172 -23.55 12.27 19.76
C LEU A 172 -23.38 13.65 19.08
N SER A 173 -22.84 14.59 19.84
CA SER A 173 -22.55 15.95 19.40
C SER A 173 -21.04 16.13 19.19
N PRO A 174 -20.60 16.95 18.23
CA PRO A 174 -19.19 17.35 18.12
C PRO A 174 -18.62 18.00 19.40
N CYS A 175 -19.50 18.51 20.27
CA CYS A 175 -19.13 19.14 21.55
C CYS A 175 -19.05 18.13 22.71
N ASP A 176 -19.51 16.89 22.53
CA ASP A 176 -19.44 15.89 23.58
C ASP A 176 -18.00 15.59 23.97
N LEU A 177 -17.79 15.46 25.27
CA LEU A 177 -16.47 15.25 25.83
C LEU A 177 -16.16 13.75 25.96
N ARG A 178 -14.93 13.37 25.64
CA ARG A 178 -14.38 12.01 25.87
C ARG A 178 -12.98 12.14 26.43
N VAL A 179 -12.62 11.17 27.27
CA VAL A 179 -11.27 11.04 27.80
C VAL A 179 -10.40 10.30 26.78
N ASP A 180 -9.19 10.77 26.57
CA ASP A 180 -8.17 10.06 25.80
C ASP A 180 -7.55 8.97 26.68
N GLU A 181 -8.13 7.77 26.66
CA GLU A 181 -7.70 6.63 27.47
C GLU A 181 -7.58 5.34 26.66
N ASN A 182 -6.65 4.49 27.06
CA ASN A 182 -6.45 3.17 26.46
C ASN A 182 -7.44 2.18 27.08
N ILE A 183 -8.49 1.82 26.36
CA ILE A 183 -9.43 0.77 26.76
C ILE A 183 -9.06 -0.49 25.99
N PRO A 184 -8.76 -1.61 26.67
CA PRO A 184 -8.52 -2.88 26.01
C PRO A 184 -9.84 -3.51 25.54
N TRP A 185 -9.87 -3.96 24.29
CA TRP A 185 -11.01 -4.65 23.69
C TRP A 185 -10.68 -6.10 23.40
N GLU A 186 -11.60 -7.00 23.67
CA GLU A 186 -11.50 -8.39 23.23
C GLU A 186 -11.94 -8.45 21.75
N VAL A 187 -11.01 -8.80 20.88
CA VAL A 187 -11.25 -8.95 19.44
C VAL A 187 -10.97 -10.39 19.02
N GLU A 188 -11.73 -10.88 18.06
CA GLU A 188 -11.50 -12.18 17.45
C GLU A 188 -10.69 -12.02 16.15
N GLU A 189 -9.51 -12.61 16.10
CA GLU A 189 -8.65 -12.62 14.91
C GLU A 189 -8.27 -14.06 14.56
N ASN A 190 -8.66 -14.53 13.38
CA ASN A 190 -8.43 -15.90 12.90
C ASN A 190 -9.01 -17.01 13.82
N GLY A 191 -10.12 -16.73 14.50
CA GLY A 191 -10.75 -17.68 15.44
C GLY A 191 -10.14 -17.70 16.85
N GLU A 192 -9.18 -16.83 17.12
CA GLU A 192 -8.57 -16.65 18.43
C GLU A 192 -8.98 -15.32 19.05
N LYS A 193 -9.33 -15.36 20.34
CA LYS A 193 -9.62 -14.15 21.12
C LYS A 193 -8.32 -13.49 21.56
N LYS A 194 -8.16 -12.21 21.22
CA LYS A 194 -7.00 -11.40 21.59
C LYS A 194 -7.46 -10.11 22.24
N LEU A 195 -6.68 -9.64 23.22
CA LEU A 195 -6.84 -8.29 23.73
C LEU A 195 -6.16 -7.31 22.79
N TRP A 196 -6.95 -6.42 22.20
CA TRP A 196 -6.45 -5.32 21.38
C TRP A 196 -6.57 -4.01 22.15
N MET A 197 -5.49 -3.25 22.20
CA MET A 197 -5.44 -1.96 22.87
C MET A 197 -5.03 -0.90 21.85
N PRO A 198 -5.92 0.05 21.50
CA PRO A 198 -5.59 1.13 20.59
C PRO A 198 -4.59 2.09 21.22
N HIS A 199 -3.61 2.54 20.42
CA HIS A 199 -2.64 3.55 20.82
C HIS A 199 -2.69 4.75 19.87
N ASN A 200 -2.39 5.94 20.41
CA ASN A 200 -2.21 7.14 19.60
C ASN A 200 -0.88 7.08 18.82
N ALA A 201 -0.82 7.77 17.69
CA ALA A 201 0.37 7.77 16.82
C ALA A 201 1.64 8.28 17.52
N ASN A 202 1.48 9.16 18.52
CA ASN A 202 2.58 9.77 19.27
C ASN A 202 2.90 9.05 20.60
N GLY A 203 2.36 7.85 20.81
CA GLY A 203 2.58 7.06 22.03
C GLY A 203 1.30 6.69 22.75
N GLY A 204 1.29 6.76 24.07
CA GLY A 204 0.15 6.40 24.90
C GLY A 204 -1.00 7.41 24.89
N ALA A 205 -2.06 7.11 25.64
CA ALA A 205 -3.14 8.04 25.91
C ALA A 205 -2.68 9.17 26.84
N THR A 206 -3.20 10.38 26.60
CA THR A 206 -2.84 11.57 27.41
C THR A 206 -3.62 11.67 28.72
N LEU A 207 -4.75 10.98 28.85
CA LEU A 207 -5.75 11.07 29.88
C LEU A 207 -6.47 12.43 29.94
N ASP A 208 -6.26 13.27 28.91
CA ASP A 208 -6.95 14.55 28.78
C ASP A 208 -8.39 14.35 28.32
N THR A 209 -9.29 15.22 28.77
CA THR A 209 -10.67 15.28 28.29
C THR A 209 -10.75 16.30 27.14
N MET A 210 -11.28 15.87 26.01
CA MET A 210 -11.45 16.74 24.85
C MET A 210 -12.79 16.50 24.13
N SER A 211 -13.24 17.49 23.34
CA SER A 211 -14.44 17.34 22.53
C SER A 211 -14.20 16.40 21.35
N LEU A 212 -15.28 15.74 20.86
CA LEU A 212 -15.20 14.87 19.69
C LEU A 212 -14.66 15.63 18.46
N LYS A 213 -15.03 16.90 18.30
CA LYS A 213 -14.46 17.76 17.26
C LYS A 213 -12.94 17.88 17.35
N MET A 214 -12.40 18.07 18.57
CA MET A 214 -10.97 18.18 18.79
C MET A 214 -10.28 16.84 18.58
N ALA A 215 -10.86 15.76 19.10
CA ALA A 215 -10.36 14.40 18.92
C ALA A 215 -10.28 13.99 17.44
N PHE A 216 -11.28 14.36 16.65
CA PHE A 216 -11.27 14.14 15.19
C PHE A 216 -10.15 14.98 14.52
N ALA A 217 -10.07 16.27 14.84
CA ALA A 217 -9.07 17.18 14.25
C ALA A 217 -7.63 16.75 14.56
N GLN A 218 -7.38 16.24 15.76
CA GLN A 218 -6.07 15.72 16.18
C GLN A 218 -5.86 14.25 15.82
N SER A 219 -6.88 13.62 15.22
CA SER A 219 -6.80 12.21 14.83
C SER A 219 -6.50 11.25 15.98
N VAL A 220 -7.09 11.47 17.16
CA VAL A 220 -6.90 10.63 18.34
C VAL A 220 -7.48 9.24 18.11
N ASN A 221 -6.65 8.21 18.21
CA ASN A 221 -7.04 6.82 17.91
C ASN A 221 -7.88 6.20 19.01
N THR A 222 -7.51 6.42 20.26
CA THR A 222 -8.15 5.90 21.44
C THR A 222 -9.62 6.34 21.52
N ILE A 223 -9.90 7.63 21.35
CA ILE A 223 -11.26 8.16 21.34
C ILE A 223 -12.05 7.60 20.15
N ALA A 224 -11.43 7.55 18.94
CA ALA A 224 -12.10 6.97 17.78
C ALA A 224 -12.48 5.51 17.96
N ALA A 225 -11.62 4.70 18.61
CA ALA A 225 -11.91 3.32 18.94
C ALA A 225 -13.03 3.21 19.99
N ASN A 226 -13.00 4.06 21.02
CA ASN A 226 -14.00 4.04 22.11
C ASN A 226 -15.40 4.43 21.65
N ILE A 227 -15.54 5.30 20.62
CA ILE A 227 -16.86 5.65 20.07
C ILE A 227 -17.34 4.70 18.97
N ALA A 228 -16.47 3.85 18.44
CA ALA A 228 -16.81 2.85 17.42
C ALA A 228 -17.40 1.56 18.05
N HIS A 229 -17.22 1.36 19.34
CA HIS A 229 -17.69 0.21 20.10
C HIS A 229 -19.01 0.52 20.78
#